data_60409e25376af2844daaf1488aebabe7
#
_entry.id   60409e25376af2844daaf1488aebabe7
#
_cell.length_a   1.000
_cell.length_b   1.000
_cell.length_c   1.000
_cell.angle_alpha   90.00
_cell.angle_beta   90.00
_cell.angle_gamma   90.00
#
_symmetry.space_group_name_H-M   'P 1'
#
loop_
_entity.id
_entity.type
_entity.pdbx_description
1 polymer ?
#
loop_
_entity_poly.entity_id
_entity_poly.type
_entity_poly.pdbx_seq_one_letter_code
_entity_poly.pdbx_strand_id
1 'polypeptide(L)'
;MLGTLSGVLAGLFGIGGGIIIIPTFFFIFSFLGFEEGILAHMVLGSSLGVIVFSSISSTFSHNIKDAVNWKLIRIVAPSIIIGSALGGITAGLIESNTLQGLVALFLVVASVQLIFEFPPPPQNPRTNLIGPFIAGGGIGWLSGVFGIGGGIFSVPYF
;
A
#
# COMPACT_ATOMS: atom_id res chain seq x y z
N MET A 1 -19.14 6.89 9.00
CA MET A 1 -18.42 8.12 9.38
C MET A 1 -16.91 7.93 9.47
N LEU A 2 -16.35 6.88 10.09
CA LEU A 2 -14.90 6.65 10.14
C LEU A 2 -14.27 6.48 8.74
N GLY A 3 -14.93 5.80 7.81
CA GLY A 3 -14.43 5.61 6.44
C GLY A 3 -14.34 6.90 5.61
N THR A 4 -15.26 7.85 5.81
CA THR A 4 -15.20 9.14 5.12
C THR A 4 -14.08 10.02 5.67
N LEU A 5 -13.88 10.06 6.98
CA LEU A 5 -12.78 10.78 7.62
C LEU A 5 -11.42 10.19 7.21
N SER A 6 -11.27 8.87 7.27
CA SER A 6 -10.03 8.21 6.84
C SER A 6 -9.77 8.40 5.34
N GLY A 7 -10.81 8.39 4.50
CA GLY A 7 -10.68 8.64 3.07
C GLY A 7 -10.23 10.06 2.74
N VAL A 8 -10.78 11.07 3.44
CA VAL A 8 -10.36 12.48 3.28
C VAL A 8 -8.92 12.69 3.74
N LEU A 9 -8.56 12.17 4.91
CA LEU A 9 -7.18 12.26 5.42
C LEU A 9 -6.20 11.52 4.52
N ALA A 10 -6.54 10.32 4.07
CA ALA A 10 -5.72 9.54 3.15
C ALA A 10 -5.51 10.27 1.80
N GLY A 11 -6.55 10.94 1.30
CA GLY A 11 -6.49 11.75 0.09
C GLY A 11 -5.63 13.00 0.25
N LEU A 12 -5.74 13.69 1.40
CA LEU A 12 -4.94 14.88 1.71
C LEU A 12 -3.45 14.57 1.83
N PHE A 13 -3.11 13.47 2.49
CA PHE A 13 -1.71 13.07 2.68
C PHE A 13 -1.12 12.29 1.50
N GLY A 14 -1.92 11.90 0.49
CA GLY A 14 -1.46 11.12 -0.66
C GLY A 14 -0.96 9.70 -0.33
N ILE A 15 -1.25 9.20 0.87
CA ILE A 15 -0.66 7.98 1.45
C ILE A 15 -1.43 6.70 1.06
N GLY A 16 -2.50 6.82 0.25
CA GLY A 16 -3.30 5.66 -0.18
C GLY A 16 -4.16 5.00 0.91
N GLY A 17 -4.26 5.61 2.10
CA GLY A 17 -5.17 5.20 3.17
C GLY A 17 -4.71 4.04 4.06
N GLY A 18 -3.82 3.17 3.59
CA GLY A 18 -3.42 1.96 4.31
C GLY A 18 -2.86 2.21 5.71
N ILE A 19 -2.07 3.27 5.90
CA ILE A 19 -1.49 3.62 7.22
C ILE A 19 -2.57 3.90 8.27
N ILE A 20 -3.70 4.48 7.87
CA ILE A 20 -4.79 4.81 8.80
C ILE A 20 -5.77 3.63 8.93
N ILE A 21 -6.04 2.95 7.82
CA ILE A 21 -7.02 1.85 7.76
C ILE A 21 -6.55 0.65 8.57
N ILE A 22 -5.28 0.26 8.48
CA ILE A 22 -4.74 -0.91 9.15
C ILE A 22 -4.84 -0.82 10.67
N PRO A 23 -4.32 0.21 11.35
CA PRO A 23 -4.48 0.35 12.79
C PRO A 23 -5.96 0.42 13.22
N THR A 24 -6.79 1.08 12.41
CA THR A 24 -8.23 1.15 12.68
C THR A 24 -8.88 -0.23 12.64
N PHE A 25 -8.55 -1.06 11.65
CA PHE A 25 -9.08 -2.41 11.57
C PHE A 25 -8.53 -3.32 12.69
N PHE A 26 -7.25 -3.19 13.05
CA PHE A 26 -6.72 -3.90 14.21
C PHE A 26 -7.51 -3.58 15.49
N PHE A 27 -7.77 -2.29 15.73
CA PHE A 27 -8.56 -1.87 16.89
C PHE A 27 -9.99 -2.42 16.83
N ILE A 28 -10.68 -2.30 15.69
CA ILE A 28 -12.07 -2.77 15.54
C ILE A 28 -12.16 -4.29 15.68
N PHE A 29 -11.31 -5.05 15.02
CA PHE A 29 -11.40 -6.51 15.03
C PHE A 29 -10.97 -7.10 16.36
N SER A 30 -9.99 -6.50 17.04
CA SER A 30 -9.63 -6.85 18.42
C SER A 30 -10.80 -6.57 19.38
N PHE A 31 -11.48 -5.44 19.23
CA PHE A 31 -12.65 -5.10 20.04
C PHE A 31 -13.84 -6.04 19.78
N LEU A 32 -14.01 -6.53 18.56
CA LEU A 32 -15.03 -7.52 18.20
C LEU A 32 -14.69 -8.95 18.66
N GLY A 33 -13.51 -9.18 19.26
CA GLY A 33 -13.11 -10.48 19.81
C GLY A 33 -12.67 -11.50 18.77
N PHE A 34 -12.15 -11.05 17.61
CA PHE A 34 -11.54 -11.98 16.66
C PHE A 34 -10.31 -12.66 17.27
N GLU A 35 -10.13 -13.92 16.93
CA GLU A 35 -9.01 -14.74 17.40
C GLU A 35 -7.68 -14.17 16.93
N GLU A 36 -6.71 -14.04 17.85
CA GLU A 36 -5.38 -13.46 17.55
C GLU A 36 -4.64 -14.21 16.43
N GLY A 37 -4.86 -15.51 16.32
CA GLY A 37 -4.25 -16.36 15.31
C GLY A 37 -4.57 -15.99 13.86
N ILE A 38 -5.69 -15.31 13.61
CA ILE A 38 -6.14 -14.90 12.26
C ILE A 38 -6.30 -13.39 12.11
N LEU A 39 -6.15 -12.64 13.21
CA LEU A 39 -6.44 -11.21 13.28
C LEU A 39 -5.69 -10.41 12.22
N ALA A 40 -4.36 -10.62 12.08
CA ALA A 40 -3.55 -9.89 11.12
C ALA A 40 -3.99 -10.16 9.67
N HIS A 41 -4.27 -11.41 9.34
CA HIS A 41 -4.73 -11.78 7.99
C HIS A 41 -6.09 -11.17 7.63
N MET A 42 -7.01 -11.13 8.60
CA MET A 42 -8.32 -10.48 8.42
C MET A 42 -8.19 -8.97 8.22
N VAL A 43 -7.32 -8.32 9.00
CA VAL A 43 -7.04 -6.88 8.86
C VAL A 43 -6.43 -6.56 7.50
N LEU A 44 -5.40 -7.29 7.10
CA LEU A 44 -4.70 -7.04 5.84
C LEU A 44 -5.60 -7.34 4.64
N GLY A 45 -6.34 -8.44 4.66
CA GLY A 45 -7.31 -8.77 3.61
C GLY A 45 -8.40 -7.72 3.46
N SER A 46 -8.95 -7.24 4.58
CA SER A 46 -9.98 -6.20 4.58
C SER A 46 -9.43 -4.86 4.09
N SER A 47 -8.20 -4.49 4.47
CA SER A 47 -7.56 -3.26 4.00
C SER A 47 -7.29 -3.28 2.50
N LEU A 48 -6.83 -4.42 1.95
CA LEU A 48 -6.64 -4.59 0.51
C LEU A 48 -7.97 -4.44 -0.25
N GLY A 49 -9.08 -4.99 0.29
CA GLY A 49 -10.42 -4.80 -0.27
C GLY A 49 -10.79 -3.32 -0.38
N VAL A 50 -10.62 -2.56 0.69
CA VAL A 50 -10.88 -1.10 0.69
C VAL A 50 -9.99 -0.37 -0.32
N ILE A 51 -8.71 -0.76 -0.41
CA ILE A 51 -7.74 -0.14 -1.33
C ILE A 51 -8.14 -0.37 -2.78
N VAL A 52 -8.66 -1.53 -3.15
CA VAL A 52 -9.14 -1.79 -4.52
C VAL A 52 -10.22 -0.77 -4.91
N PHE A 53 -11.23 -0.57 -4.07
CA PHE A 53 -12.30 0.40 -4.37
C PHE A 53 -11.79 1.85 -4.38
N SER A 54 -10.93 2.21 -3.43
CA SER A 54 -10.39 3.58 -3.36
C SER A 54 -9.45 3.87 -4.53
N SER A 55 -8.67 2.90 -5.00
CA SER A 55 -7.77 3.07 -6.14
C SER A 55 -8.52 3.26 -7.46
N ILE A 56 -9.64 2.58 -7.66
CA ILE A 56 -10.52 2.78 -8.83
C ILE A 56 -11.02 4.22 -8.84
N SER A 57 -11.56 4.70 -7.72
CA SER A 57 -12.07 6.06 -7.58
C SER A 57 -10.97 7.12 -7.80
N SER A 58 -9.79 6.90 -7.22
CA SER A 58 -8.63 7.78 -7.38
C SER A 58 -8.16 7.84 -8.82
N THR A 59 -8.01 6.69 -9.48
CA THR A 59 -7.60 6.63 -10.89
C THR A 59 -8.56 7.37 -11.79
N PHE A 60 -9.86 7.24 -11.56
CA PHE A 60 -10.89 7.96 -12.30
C PHE A 60 -10.75 9.49 -12.12
N SER A 61 -10.56 9.95 -10.88
CA SER A 61 -10.39 11.38 -10.59
C SER A 61 -9.11 11.97 -11.22
N HIS A 62 -8.00 11.23 -11.19
CA HIS A 62 -6.74 11.67 -11.80
C HIS A 62 -6.78 11.62 -13.33
N ASN A 63 -7.50 10.66 -13.91
CA ASN A 63 -7.67 10.57 -15.35
C ASN A 63 -8.42 11.76 -15.94
N ILE A 64 -9.43 12.30 -15.22
CA ILE A 64 -10.17 13.50 -15.63
C ILE A 64 -9.25 14.75 -15.72
N LYS A 65 -8.17 14.76 -14.96
CA LYS A 65 -7.17 15.85 -14.91
C LYS A 65 -5.98 15.65 -15.86
N ASP A 66 -6.05 14.67 -16.76
CA ASP A 66 -4.96 14.26 -17.67
C ASP A 66 -3.61 13.99 -16.95
N ALA A 67 -3.66 13.66 -15.66
CA ALA A 67 -2.47 13.43 -14.83
C ALA A 67 -1.97 11.96 -14.90
N VAL A 68 -2.62 11.10 -15.69
CA VAL A 68 -2.31 9.67 -15.74
C VAL A 68 -1.40 9.34 -16.92
N ASN A 69 -0.19 8.87 -16.65
CA ASN A 69 0.71 8.36 -17.68
C ASN A 69 0.43 6.89 -18.00
N TRP A 70 -0.50 6.65 -18.92
CA TRP A 70 -0.93 5.30 -19.31
C TRP A 70 0.20 4.43 -19.87
N LYS A 71 1.24 5.04 -20.47
CA LYS A 71 2.39 4.30 -20.99
C LYS A 71 3.21 3.68 -19.85
N LEU A 72 3.43 4.44 -18.77
CA LEU A 72 4.15 3.96 -17.60
C LEU A 72 3.34 2.89 -16.87
N ILE A 73 2.03 3.11 -16.69
CA ILE A 73 1.13 2.16 -16.03
C ILE A 73 1.17 0.79 -16.73
N ARG A 74 1.10 0.74 -18.05
CA ARG A 74 1.13 -0.53 -18.81
C ARG A 74 2.42 -1.33 -18.58
N ILE A 75 3.53 -0.67 -18.26
CA ILE A 75 4.81 -1.32 -18.00
C ILE A 75 4.90 -1.78 -16.55
N VAL A 76 4.45 -0.95 -15.61
CA VAL A 76 4.63 -1.19 -14.17
C VAL A 76 3.50 -2.04 -13.58
N ALA A 77 2.26 -1.92 -14.07
CA ALA A 77 1.11 -2.64 -13.54
C ALA A 77 1.28 -4.17 -13.52
N PRO A 78 1.78 -4.84 -14.59
CA PRO A 78 1.98 -6.28 -14.54
C PRO A 78 2.95 -6.71 -13.44
N SER A 79 4.04 -5.96 -13.24
CA SER A 79 5.02 -6.27 -12.20
C SER A 79 4.46 -6.06 -10.79
N ILE A 80 3.65 -5.02 -10.58
CA ILE A 80 2.95 -4.80 -9.31
C ILE A 80 1.96 -5.93 -9.03
N ILE A 81 1.18 -6.36 -10.03
CA ILE A 81 0.19 -7.45 -9.87
C ILE A 81 0.91 -8.76 -9.48
N ILE A 82 1.98 -9.11 -10.18
CA ILE A 82 2.77 -10.31 -9.86
C ILE A 82 3.38 -10.18 -8.46
N GLY A 83 4.01 -9.04 -8.17
CA GLY A 83 4.60 -8.75 -6.87
C GLY A 83 3.58 -8.85 -5.74
N SER A 84 2.41 -8.22 -5.87
CA SER A 84 1.37 -8.23 -4.83
C SER A 84 0.76 -9.63 -4.63
N ALA A 85 0.60 -10.42 -5.69
CA ALA A 85 0.17 -11.81 -5.56
C ALA A 85 1.19 -12.65 -4.77
N LEU A 86 2.49 -12.52 -5.09
CA LEU A 86 3.56 -13.16 -4.32
C LEU A 86 3.62 -12.65 -2.87
N GLY A 87 3.41 -11.35 -2.67
CA GLY A 87 3.32 -10.73 -1.34
C GLY A 87 2.18 -11.31 -0.51
N GLY A 88 0.99 -11.44 -1.09
CA GLY A 88 -0.15 -12.06 -0.42
C GLY A 88 0.07 -13.52 -0.06
N ILE A 89 0.70 -14.31 -0.96
CA ILE A 89 1.09 -15.70 -0.67
C ILE A 89 2.09 -15.76 0.50
N THR A 90 3.13 -14.91 0.48
CA THR A 90 4.12 -14.86 1.57
C THR A 90 3.49 -14.42 2.89
N ALA A 91 2.57 -13.45 2.89
CA ALA A 91 1.83 -13.05 4.08
C ALA A 91 1.00 -14.21 4.65
N GLY A 92 0.37 -15.02 3.79
CA GLY A 92 -0.42 -16.19 4.20
C GLY A 92 0.41 -17.32 4.84
N LEU A 93 1.72 -17.35 4.60
CA LEU A 93 2.64 -18.34 5.21
C LEU A 93 3.24 -17.87 6.54
N ILE A 94 3.09 -16.58 6.88
CA ILE A 94 3.62 -15.99 8.11
C ILE A 94 2.56 -16.11 9.21
N GLU A 95 2.97 -16.50 10.39
CA GLU A 95 2.09 -16.55 11.57
C GLU A 95 1.56 -15.15 11.92
N SER A 96 0.28 -15.07 12.31
CA SER A 96 -0.45 -13.80 12.54
C SER A 96 0.28 -12.86 13.50
N ASN A 97 0.83 -13.38 14.60
CA ASN A 97 1.56 -12.58 15.59
C ASN A 97 2.85 -11.97 15.00
N THR A 98 3.60 -12.74 14.24
CA THR A 98 4.81 -12.28 13.54
C THR A 98 4.44 -11.23 12.49
N LEU A 99 3.39 -11.48 11.71
CA LEU A 99 2.89 -10.56 10.69
C LEU A 99 2.43 -9.25 11.30
N GLN A 100 1.73 -9.27 12.44
CA GLN A 100 1.35 -8.08 13.19
C GLN A 100 2.56 -7.26 13.63
N GLY A 101 3.61 -7.90 14.16
CA GLY A 101 4.86 -7.25 14.54
C GLY A 101 5.56 -6.59 13.35
N LEU A 102 5.61 -7.27 12.20
CA LEU A 102 6.19 -6.74 10.96
C LEU A 102 5.40 -5.53 10.44
N VAL A 103 4.07 -5.60 10.47
CA VAL A 103 3.20 -4.46 10.09
C VAL A 103 3.41 -3.27 11.02
N ALA A 104 3.50 -3.50 12.33
CA ALA A 104 3.75 -2.44 13.31
C ALA A 104 5.11 -1.77 13.07
N LEU A 105 6.17 -2.55 12.87
CA LEU A 105 7.50 -2.04 12.54
C LEU A 105 7.48 -1.22 11.24
N PHE A 106 6.81 -1.74 10.22
CA PHE A 106 6.67 -1.03 8.95
C PHE A 106 5.95 0.32 9.11
N LEU A 107 4.86 0.38 9.89
CA LEU A 107 4.12 1.62 10.15
C LEU A 107 5.00 2.65 10.89
N VAL A 108 5.85 2.22 11.83
CA VAL A 108 6.81 3.10 12.49
C VAL A 108 7.81 3.68 11.49
N VAL A 109 8.41 2.83 10.64
CA VAL A 109 9.37 3.27 9.61
C VAL A 109 8.70 4.24 8.63
N ALA A 110 7.51 3.93 8.15
CA ALA A 110 6.75 4.79 7.25
C ALA A 110 6.40 6.14 7.91
N SER A 111 6.05 6.15 9.19
CA SER A 111 5.77 7.38 9.94
C SER A 111 7.03 8.25 10.08
N VAL A 112 8.18 7.64 10.37
CA VAL A 112 9.47 8.34 10.44
C VAL A 112 9.82 8.94 9.08
N GLN A 113 9.65 8.17 8.00
CA GLN A 113 9.91 8.65 6.64
C GLN A 113 9.05 9.86 6.27
N LEU A 114 7.77 9.86 6.67
CA LEU A 114 6.86 10.98 6.44
C LEU A 114 7.27 12.25 7.22
N ILE A 115 7.75 12.10 8.46
CA ILE A 115 8.18 13.23 9.29
C ILE A 115 9.45 13.89 8.73
N PHE A 116 10.40 13.09 8.26
CA PHE A 116 11.70 13.58 7.82
C PHE A 116 11.76 14.00 6.34
N GLU A 117 10.65 13.86 5.58
CA GLU A 117 10.56 14.27 4.16
C GLU A 117 11.84 13.96 3.37
N PHE A 118 12.31 12.71 3.39
CA PHE A 118 13.51 12.35 2.63
C PHE A 118 13.29 12.67 1.15
N PRO A 119 14.11 13.56 0.55
CA PRO A 119 13.96 13.89 -0.85
C PRO A 119 14.16 12.63 -1.70
N PRO A 120 13.32 12.41 -2.71
CA PRO A 120 13.49 11.28 -3.60
C PRO A 120 14.87 11.35 -4.27
N PRO A 121 15.52 10.20 -4.49
CA PRO A 121 16.80 10.19 -5.17
C PRO A 121 16.64 10.82 -6.56
N PRO A 122 17.64 11.60 -7.04
CA PRO A 122 17.57 12.25 -8.33
C PRO A 122 17.31 11.21 -9.42
N GLN A 123 16.18 11.34 -10.09
CA GLN A 123 15.80 10.45 -11.18
C GLN A 123 16.72 10.74 -12.37
N ASN A 124 17.62 9.81 -12.64
CA ASN A 124 18.36 9.82 -13.88
C ASN A 124 17.41 9.31 -14.98
N PRO A 125 17.10 10.10 -16.00
CA PRO A 125 16.16 9.70 -17.06
C PRO A 125 16.80 8.66 -18.00
N ARG A 126 17.39 7.62 -17.44
CA ARG A 126 17.89 6.50 -18.21
C ARG A 126 16.70 5.60 -18.52
N THR A 127 16.37 5.55 -19.78
CA THR A 127 15.31 4.80 -20.46
C THR A 127 15.41 3.27 -20.33
N ASN A 128 15.89 2.73 -19.23
CA ASN A 128 15.89 1.30 -18.99
C ASN A 128 14.55 0.90 -18.36
N LEU A 129 13.67 0.29 -19.15
CA LEU A 129 12.37 -0.26 -18.72
C LEU A 129 12.48 -1.31 -17.60
N ILE A 130 13.67 -1.89 -17.42
CA ILE A 130 13.96 -2.92 -16.42
C ILE A 130 13.91 -2.35 -15.00
N GLY A 131 14.40 -1.13 -14.78
CA GLY A 131 14.40 -0.48 -13.46
C GLY A 131 13.00 -0.30 -12.88
N PRO A 132 12.09 0.39 -13.59
CA PRO A 132 10.69 0.54 -13.14
C PRO A 132 9.95 -0.79 -12.98
N PHE A 133 10.26 -1.80 -13.80
CA PHE A 133 9.65 -3.12 -13.69
C PHE A 133 10.07 -3.85 -12.40
N ILE A 134 11.36 -3.86 -12.05
CA ILE A 134 11.86 -4.47 -10.81
C ILE A 134 11.36 -3.70 -9.60
N ALA A 135 11.41 -2.36 -9.64
CA ALA A 135 10.91 -1.52 -8.57
C ALA A 135 9.40 -1.74 -8.34
N GLY A 136 8.61 -1.80 -9.42
CA GLY A 136 7.19 -2.11 -9.36
C GLY A 136 6.90 -3.47 -8.73
N GLY A 137 7.68 -4.49 -9.08
CA GLY A 137 7.58 -5.83 -8.49
C GLY A 137 7.87 -5.84 -6.98
N GLY A 138 8.94 -5.16 -6.56
CA GLY A 138 9.30 -5.00 -5.14
C GLY A 138 8.25 -4.22 -4.35
N ILE A 139 7.79 -3.09 -4.90
CA ILE A 139 6.70 -2.28 -4.31
C ILE A 139 5.41 -3.11 -4.21
N GLY A 140 5.07 -3.86 -5.28
CA GLY A 140 3.93 -4.75 -5.28
C GLY A 140 4.01 -5.83 -4.21
N TRP A 141 5.18 -6.46 -4.06
CA TRP A 141 5.39 -7.50 -3.05
C TRP A 141 5.23 -6.95 -1.62
N LEU A 142 5.88 -5.83 -1.31
CA LEU A 142 5.72 -5.15 -0.02
C LEU A 142 4.25 -4.74 0.22
N SER A 143 3.61 -4.19 -0.80
CA SER A 143 2.19 -3.82 -0.74
C SER A 143 1.28 -5.02 -0.45
N GLY A 144 1.56 -6.17 -1.07
CA GLY A 144 0.83 -7.41 -0.84
C GLY A 144 1.04 -7.98 0.56
N VAL A 145 2.28 -7.94 1.08
CA VAL A 145 2.59 -8.42 2.44
C VAL A 145 1.95 -7.55 3.51
N PHE A 146 2.05 -6.22 3.37
CA PHE A 146 1.60 -5.28 4.41
C PHE A 146 0.17 -4.74 4.21
N GLY A 147 -0.49 -5.04 3.11
CA GLY A 147 -1.86 -4.59 2.86
C GLY A 147 -2.02 -3.06 2.67
N ILE A 148 -0.97 -2.34 2.19
CA ILE A 148 -0.92 -0.87 2.22
C ILE A 148 -1.17 -0.21 0.85
N GLY A 149 -1.34 -1.00 -0.21
CA GLY A 149 -1.70 -0.47 -1.53
C GLY A 149 -0.59 0.28 -2.28
N GLY A 150 0.67 0.19 -1.85
CA GLY A 150 1.86 0.65 -2.58
C GLY A 150 2.02 2.17 -2.75
N GLY A 151 1.04 2.99 -2.38
CA GLY A 151 1.07 4.45 -2.57
C GLY A 151 2.26 5.12 -1.89
N ILE A 152 2.64 4.66 -0.71
CA ILE A 152 3.77 5.20 0.08
C ILE A 152 5.10 5.04 -0.64
N PHE A 153 5.26 3.96 -1.38
CA PHE A 153 6.50 3.66 -2.10
C PHE A 153 6.53 4.24 -3.50
N SER A 154 5.37 4.39 -4.15
CA SER A 154 5.29 4.86 -5.52
C SER A 154 5.46 6.38 -5.62
N VAL A 155 4.97 7.15 -4.64
CA VAL A 155 5.05 8.61 -4.66
C VAL A 155 6.49 9.14 -4.66
N PRO A 156 7.44 8.64 -3.86
CA PRO A 156 8.83 9.10 -3.94
C PRO A 156 9.61 8.50 -5.12
N TYR A 157 9.06 7.51 -5.84
CA TYR A 157 9.79 6.80 -6.90
C TYR A 157 9.39 7.24 -8.31
N PHE A 158 8.21 7.82 -8.51
CA PHE A 158 7.67 8.28 -9.79
C PHE A 158 7.26 9.75 -9.76
#